data_7cc73be10884533aa711f0811aed0442
#
_entry.id   7cc73be10884533aa711f0811aed0442
#
_cell.length_a   1.000
_cell.length_b   1.000
_cell.length_c   1.000
_cell.angle_alpha   90.00
_cell.angle_beta   90.00
_cell.angle_gamma   90.00
#
_symmetry.space_group_name_H-M   'P 1'
#
loop_
_entity.id
_entity.type
_entity.pdbx_description
1 polymer ?
#
loop_
_entity_poly.entity_id
_entity_poly.type
_entity_poly.pdbx_seq_one_letter_code
_entity_poly.pdbx_strand_id
1 'polypeptide(L)'
;MKKQIDYIFPHPIAQFQLDIDNDALVNVITHILGDNSETKQHGWNCEVISSYNHQQYTREFYEHDCVRDLIKQTEQAGAEFVKEVGWQPYDNHFPYSVDHAWFNLYTNHDGVRHWQEAHHHGVHDICGIYYATVDDSFTEFDNPNGYTFHMRHSNKIGSSPTTKKLYRVVPQPGKLVIFPGYMFHRLNPSKSQFIQNRVTVAMNFVQLPEEERLLNKFNDSKQLDLPI
;
A
#
# COMPACT_ATOMS: atom_id res chain seq x y z
N MET A 1 -10.57 -7.17 43.71
CA MET A 1 -11.41 -6.86 42.53
C MET A 1 -10.74 -7.48 41.31
N LYS A 2 -11.37 -8.42 40.61
CA LYS A 2 -10.87 -8.95 39.33
C LYS A 2 -11.25 -7.94 38.25
N LYS A 3 -10.30 -7.51 37.40
CA LYS A 3 -10.51 -6.56 36.31
C LYS A 3 -10.17 -7.25 34.99
N GLN A 4 -11.09 -7.19 34.05
CA GLN A 4 -10.91 -7.60 32.66
C GLN A 4 -11.12 -6.37 31.78
N ILE A 5 -10.26 -6.16 30.80
CA ILE A 5 -10.41 -5.13 29.77
C ILE A 5 -10.35 -5.84 28.42
N ASP A 6 -11.42 -5.74 27.68
CA ASP A 6 -11.53 -6.30 26.34
C ASP A 6 -11.35 -5.18 25.31
N TYR A 7 -10.48 -5.41 24.32
CA TYR A 7 -10.33 -4.54 23.15
C TYR A 7 -11.17 -5.11 22.04
N ILE A 8 -12.33 -4.48 21.80
CA ILE A 8 -13.26 -4.90 20.76
C ILE A 8 -13.05 -4.07 19.49
N PHE A 9 -13.21 -4.71 18.32
CA PHE A 9 -13.02 -4.11 16.99
C PHE A 9 -11.61 -3.55 16.74
N PRO A 10 -10.54 -4.33 16.97
CA PRO A 10 -9.21 -3.91 16.59
C PRO A 10 -9.08 -3.78 15.06
N HIS A 11 -8.26 -2.84 14.62
CA HIS A 11 -7.90 -2.69 13.20
C HIS A 11 -6.48 -3.23 13.02
N PRO A 12 -6.32 -4.42 12.41
CA PRO A 12 -5.02 -5.05 12.27
C PRO A 12 -4.19 -4.36 11.16
N ILE A 13 -2.90 -4.20 11.43
CA ILE A 13 -1.88 -3.85 10.43
C ILE A 13 -0.70 -4.79 10.69
N ALA A 14 -0.26 -5.51 9.67
CA ALA A 14 0.94 -6.35 9.75
C ALA A 14 2.12 -5.67 9.07
N GLN A 15 3.33 -5.94 9.57
CA GLN A 15 4.58 -5.50 8.98
C GLN A 15 5.49 -6.71 8.80
N PHE A 16 5.95 -6.93 7.58
CA PHE A 16 6.86 -8.01 7.21
C PHE A 16 8.16 -7.41 6.68
N GLN A 17 9.25 -8.14 6.82
CA GLN A 17 10.50 -7.84 6.15
C GLN A 17 10.69 -8.88 5.05
N LEU A 18 10.63 -8.45 3.79
CA LEU A 18 10.83 -9.32 2.64
C LEU A 18 12.29 -9.29 2.19
N ASP A 19 12.72 -10.39 1.58
CA ASP A 19 14.04 -10.53 0.98
C ASP A 19 13.94 -10.31 -0.54
N ILE A 20 13.96 -9.06 -0.95
CA ILE A 20 13.85 -8.62 -2.35
C ILE A 20 15.09 -7.83 -2.73
N ASP A 21 15.58 -8.06 -3.94
CA ASP A 21 16.62 -7.21 -4.55
C ASP A 21 16.04 -5.82 -4.86
N ASN A 22 16.15 -4.92 -3.89
CA ASN A 22 15.64 -3.55 -4.01
C ASN A 22 16.36 -2.75 -5.10
N ASP A 23 17.64 -3.00 -5.31
CA ASP A 23 18.40 -2.27 -6.33
C ASP A 23 17.91 -2.69 -7.73
N ALA A 24 17.71 -3.98 -7.97
CA ALA A 24 17.09 -4.47 -9.20
C ALA A 24 15.68 -3.88 -9.39
N LEU A 25 14.85 -3.86 -8.35
CA LEU A 25 13.49 -3.32 -8.41
C LEU A 25 13.48 -1.82 -8.74
N VAL A 26 14.34 -1.02 -8.11
CA VAL A 26 14.46 0.41 -8.39
C VAL A 26 14.96 0.67 -9.80
N ASN A 27 15.94 -0.12 -10.27
CA ASN A 27 16.45 -0.03 -11.64
C ASN A 27 15.35 -0.31 -12.67
N VAL A 28 14.53 -1.32 -12.46
CA VAL A 28 13.36 -1.65 -13.31
C VAL A 28 12.41 -0.46 -13.35
N ILE A 29 12.01 0.08 -12.21
CA ILE A 29 11.09 1.22 -12.13
C ILE A 29 11.66 2.44 -12.83
N THR A 30 12.93 2.74 -12.62
CA THR A 30 13.62 3.87 -13.26
C THR A 30 13.70 3.67 -14.78
N HIS A 31 13.95 2.45 -15.23
CA HIS A 31 14.00 2.12 -16.66
C HIS A 31 12.62 2.31 -17.33
N ILE A 32 11.56 1.78 -16.72
CA ILE A 32 10.18 1.90 -17.21
C ILE A 32 9.75 3.38 -17.30
N LEU A 33 10.10 4.17 -16.30
CA LEU A 33 9.78 5.61 -16.31
C LEU A 33 10.57 6.37 -17.38
N GLY A 34 11.83 5.97 -17.67
CA GLY A 34 12.69 6.64 -18.62
C GLY A 34 12.74 8.15 -18.38
N ASP A 35 12.70 8.93 -19.47
CA ASP A 35 12.62 10.39 -19.41
C ASP A 35 11.19 10.92 -19.21
N ASN A 36 10.21 10.04 -19.08
CA ASN A 36 8.79 10.42 -18.94
C ASN A 36 8.45 10.75 -17.47
N SER A 37 8.98 11.87 -17.00
CA SER A 37 8.65 12.42 -15.67
C SER A 37 7.21 12.97 -15.53
N GLU A 38 6.39 12.89 -16.57
CA GLU A 38 5.06 13.52 -16.63
C GLU A 38 3.90 12.62 -16.20
N THR A 39 4.14 11.51 -15.53
CA THR A 39 3.05 10.64 -15.05
C THR A 39 2.35 11.19 -13.80
N LYS A 40 1.93 12.45 -13.87
CA LYS A 40 0.99 12.99 -12.87
C LYS A 40 -0.34 12.25 -12.99
N GLN A 41 -0.80 11.70 -11.89
CA GLN A 41 -2.08 11.02 -11.86
C GLN A 41 -3.22 12.03 -12.03
N HIS A 42 -3.97 11.90 -13.12
CA HIS A 42 -5.18 12.69 -13.32
C HIS A 42 -6.22 12.31 -12.25
N GLY A 43 -6.76 13.33 -11.57
CA GLY A 43 -7.78 13.15 -10.55
C GLY A 43 -7.25 12.95 -9.13
N TRP A 44 -5.95 12.81 -8.93
CA TRP A 44 -5.35 12.82 -7.60
C TRP A 44 -4.89 14.23 -7.23
N ASN A 45 -5.27 14.66 -6.04
CA ASN A 45 -4.84 15.97 -5.51
C ASN A 45 -3.51 15.81 -4.75
N CYS A 46 -2.52 15.22 -5.43
CA CYS A 46 -1.21 14.96 -4.85
C CYS A 46 -0.11 15.01 -5.92
N GLU A 47 1.13 15.17 -5.47
CA GLU A 47 2.31 15.16 -6.32
C GLU A 47 3.02 13.80 -6.14
N VAL A 48 2.80 12.87 -7.07
CA VAL A 48 3.45 11.55 -7.11
C VAL A 48 3.56 11.08 -8.56
N ILE A 49 4.66 10.46 -8.89
CA ILE A 49 4.83 9.74 -10.15
C ILE A 49 4.37 8.31 -9.91
N SER A 50 3.37 7.82 -10.64
CA SER A 50 2.78 6.51 -10.38
C SER A 50 2.43 5.78 -11.68
N SER A 51 2.57 4.45 -11.68
CA SER A 51 2.12 3.62 -12.80
C SER A 51 0.66 3.21 -12.72
N TYR A 52 -0.10 3.67 -11.71
CA TYR A 52 -1.45 3.20 -11.42
C TYR A 52 -2.41 3.21 -12.62
N ASN A 53 -2.45 4.28 -13.40
CA ASN A 53 -3.33 4.41 -14.57
C ASN A 53 -2.60 4.20 -15.92
N HIS A 54 -1.40 3.62 -15.90
CA HIS A 54 -0.57 3.43 -17.08
C HIS A 54 -0.41 1.94 -17.40
N GLN A 55 -1.32 1.37 -18.17
CA GLN A 55 -1.33 -0.06 -18.52
C GLN A 55 0.00 -0.55 -19.11
N GLN A 56 0.63 0.25 -19.97
CA GLN A 56 1.91 -0.12 -20.57
C GLN A 56 2.98 -0.32 -19.49
N TYR A 57 3.10 0.61 -18.52
CA TYR A 57 4.08 0.52 -17.44
C TYR A 57 3.77 -0.64 -16.50
N THR A 58 2.49 -0.86 -16.20
CA THR A 58 2.07 -1.99 -15.37
C THR A 58 2.44 -3.30 -16.02
N ARG A 59 2.17 -3.48 -17.32
CA ARG A 59 2.50 -4.71 -18.03
C ARG A 59 4.01 -4.97 -18.04
N GLU A 60 4.81 -3.98 -18.44
CA GLU A 60 6.26 -4.09 -18.46
C GLU A 60 6.82 -4.42 -17.06
N PHE A 61 6.27 -3.79 -16.01
CA PHE A 61 6.65 -4.03 -14.63
C PHE A 61 6.54 -5.50 -14.24
N TYR A 62 5.45 -6.18 -14.59
CA TYR A 62 5.23 -7.60 -14.29
C TYR A 62 6.17 -8.57 -15.05
N GLU A 63 6.84 -8.13 -16.10
CA GLU A 63 7.75 -8.97 -16.87
C GLU A 63 9.09 -9.26 -16.17
N HIS A 64 9.41 -8.52 -15.11
CA HIS A 64 10.69 -8.62 -14.40
C HIS A 64 10.66 -9.64 -13.25
N ASP A 65 11.74 -10.42 -13.11
CA ASP A 65 11.85 -11.46 -12.08
C ASP A 65 11.76 -10.92 -10.65
N CYS A 66 12.42 -9.80 -10.37
CA CYS A 66 12.37 -9.16 -9.04
C CYS A 66 10.94 -8.72 -8.65
N VAL A 67 10.12 -8.35 -9.64
CA VAL A 67 8.71 -8.00 -9.42
C VAL A 67 7.87 -9.24 -9.16
N ARG A 68 8.10 -10.32 -9.94
CA ARG A 68 7.42 -11.60 -9.71
C ARG A 68 7.73 -12.17 -8.34
N ASP A 69 8.99 -12.05 -7.91
CA ASP A 69 9.40 -12.49 -6.56
C ASP A 69 8.75 -11.63 -5.47
N LEU A 70 8.71 -10.31 -5.64
CA LEU A 70 7.99 -9.41 -4.74
C LEU A 70 6.51 -9.81 -4.60
N ILE A 71 5.82 -10.03 -5.72
CA ILE A 71 4.41 -10.41 -5.71
C ILE A 71 4.22 -11.74 -4.99
N LYS A 72 5.04 -12.75 -5.28
CA LYS A 72 4.98 -14.06 -4.63
C LYS A 72 5.16 -13.97 -3.11
N GLN A 73 6.18 -13.24 -2.64
CA GLN A 73 6.41 -13.07 -1.20
C GLN A 73 5.28 -12.24 -0.56
N THR A 74 4.72 -11.28 -1.26
CA THR A 74 3.58 -10.48 -0.80
C THR A 74 2.32 -11.33 -0.67
N GLU A 75 2.03 -12.23 -1.61
CA GLU A 75 0.90 -13.17 -1.53
C GLU A 75 1.05 -14.11 -0.32
N GLN A 76 2.26 -14.59 -0.04
CA GLN A 76 2.54 -15.41 1.15
C GLN A 76 2.29 -14.62 2.45
N ALA A 77 2.77 -13.38 2.52
CA ALA A 77 2.54 -12.50 3.66
C ALA A 77 1.05 -12.16 3.84
N GLY A 78 0.31 -11.95 2.73
CA GLY A 78 -1.13 -11.75 2.75
C GLY A 78 -1.89 -12.95 3.32
N ALA A 79 -1.52 -14.17 2.92
CA ALA A 79 -2.11 -15.40 3.46
C ALA A 79 -1.81 -15.57 4.95
N GLU A 80 -0.59 -15.24 5.40
CA GLU A 80 -0.25 -15.25 6.83
C GLU A 80 -1.07 -14.21 7.60
N PHE A 81 -1.17 -12.98 7.09
CA PHE A 81 -1.97 -11.92 7.71
C PHE A 81 -3.43 -12.35 7.90
N VAL A 82 -4.08 -12.87 6.87
CA VAL A 82 -5.49 -13.31 6.92
C VAL A 82 -5.67 -14.41 7.97
N LYS A 83 -4.74 -15.36 8.01
CA LYS A 83 -4.74 -16.45 9.00
C LYS A 83 -4.60 -15.91 10.42
N GLU A 84 -3.65 -15.01 10.68
CA GLU A 84 -3.39 -14.46 12.02
C GLU A 84 -4.54 -13.59 12.53
N VAL A 85 -5.20 -12.83 11.67
CA VAL A 85 -6.37 -12.02 12.07
C VAL A 85 -7.65 -12.83 12.17
N GLY A 86 -7.63 -14.10 11.80
CA GLY A 86 -8.77 -15.00 11.85
C GLY A 86 -9.85 -14.68 10.82
N TRP A 87 -9.49 -13.98 9.75
CA TRP A 87 -10.42 -13.75 8.65
C TRP A 87 -10.57 -15.04 7.86
N GLN A 88 -11.80 -15.46 7.73
CA GLN A 88 -12.12 -16.59 6.87
C GLN A 88 -12.24 -16.05 5.44
N PRO A 89 -11.52 -16.59 4.47
CA PRO A 89 -11.77 -16.30 3.07
C PRO A 89 -13.24 -16.54 2.77
N TYR A 90 -13.84 -15.71 1.93
CA TYR A 90 -15.23 -15.86 1.50
C TYR A 90 -15.48 -17.25 0.90
N ASP A 91 -14.46 -17.79 0.26
CA ASP A 91 -14.37 -19.18 -0.16
C ASP A 91 -13.01 -19.76 0.30
N ASN A 92 -13.06 -20.83 1.12
CA ASN A 92 -11.86 -21.52 1.61
C ASN A 92 -11.01 -22.15 0.49
N HIS A 93 -11.51 -22.20 -0.74
CA HIS A 93 -10.81 -22.77 -1.89
C HIS A 93 -9.92 -21.75 -2.62
N PHE A 94 -10.08 -20.44 -2.35
CA PHE A 94 -9.36 -19.41 -3.07
C PHE A 94 -8.44 -18.60 -2.17
N PRO A 95 -7.12 -18.68 -2.36
CA PRO A 95 -6.19 -17.82 -1.64
C PRO A 95 -6.33 -16.37 -2.08
N TYR A 96 -6.01 -15.45 -1.19
CA TYR A 96 -5.80 -14.05 -1.57
C TYR A 96 -4.60 -13.92 -2.50
N SER A 97 -4.78 -13.24 -3.61
CA SER A 97 -3.76 -12.99 -4.61
C SER A 97 -3.66 -11.51 -4.90
N VAL A 98 -2.48 -11.07 -5.32
CA VAL A 98 -2.30 -9.70 -5.79
C VAL A 98 -3.00 -9.56 -7.15
N ASP A 99 -4.05 -8.77 -7.17
CA ASP A 99 -4.80 -8.42 -8.38
C ASP A 99 -4.09 -7.33 -9.17
N HIS A 100 -3.75 -6.25 -8.48
CA HIS A 100 -3.10 -5.09 -9.08
C HIS A 100 -1.91 -4.64 -8.24
N ALA A 101 -0.74 -4.46 -8.88
CA ALA A 101 0.44 -3.86 -8.29
C ALA A 101 0.92 -2.69 -9.14
N TRP A 102 1.23 -1.59 -8.49
CA TRP A 102 1.77 -0.40 -9.16
C TRP A 102 2.87 0.22 -8.32
N PHE A 103 3.81 0.87 -8.97
CA PHE A 103 4.86 1.60 -8.28
C PHE A 103 4.51 3.08 -8.14
N ASN A 104 5.04 3.68 -7.07
CA ASN A 104 5.00 5.12 -6.82
C ASN A 104 6.41 5.62 -6.56
N LEU A 105 6.79 6.69 -7.25
CA LEU A 105 8.05 7.39 -7.07
C LEU A 105 7.76 8.79 -6.50
N TYR A 106 8.29 9.03 -5.32
CA TYR A 106 8.23 10.33 -4.65
C TYR A 106 9.60 10.99 -4.74
N THR A 107 9.65 12.14 -5.39
CA THR A 107 10.88 12.90 -5.58
C THR A 107 10.74 14.28 -4.95
N ASN A 108 11.86 14.94 -4.68
CA ASN A 108 11.90 16.33 -4.19
C ASN A 108 12.63 17.20 -5.22
N HIS A 109 12.14 17.22 -6.48
CA HIS A 109 12.69 18.07 -7.53
C HIS A 109 12.09 19.47 -7.46
N ASP A 110 12.91 20.48 -7.72
CA ASP A 110 12.50 21.88 -7.87
C ASP A 110 11.75 22.49 -6.69
N GLY A 111 11.99 21.98 -5.47
CA GLY A 111 11.33 22.45 -4.26
C GLY A 111 9.89 21.95 -4.10
N VAL A 112 9.39 21.14 -5.02
CA VAL A 112 8.11 20.44 -4.89
C VAL A 112 8.32 19.16 -4.09
N ARG A 113 7.58 19.03 -3.00
CA ARG A 113 7.61 17.83 -2.16
C ARG A 113 6.46 16.93 -2.53
N HIS A 114 6.76 15.74 -3.00
CA HIS A 114 5.75 14.75 -3.31
C HIS A 114 5.06 14.25 -2.04
N TRP A 115 3.77 14.07 -2.13
CA TRP A 115 2.91 13.58 -1.07
C TRP A 115 1.72 12.85 -1.67
N GLN A 116 0.96 12.16 -0.86
CA GLN A 116 -0.28 11.50 -1.29
C GLN A 116 -1.38 11.79 -0.28
N GLU A 117 -2.53 12.23 -0.77
CA GLU A 117 -3.68 12.54 0.07
C GLU A 117 -4.25 11.31 0.79
N ALA A 118 -5.07 11.57 1.82
CA ALA A 118 -5.74 10.50 2.55
C ALA A 118 -6.78 9.83 1.64
N HIS A 119 -6.59 8.53 1.43
CA HIS A 119 -7.46 7.70 0.60
C HIS A 119 -7.58 6.30 1.19
N HIS A 120 -8.46 5.49 0.62
CA HIS A 120 -8.65 4.09 0.96
C HIS A 120 -8.95 3.29 -0.30
N HIS A 121 -8.86 1.95 -0.20
CA HIS A 121 -9.09 1.02 -1.31
C HIS A 121 -10.34 0.17 -1.04
N GLY A 122 -11.45 0.83 -0.75
CA GLY A 122 -12.66 0.24 -0.16
C GLY A 122 -13.34 -0.90 -0.91
N VAL A 123 -12.91 -1.20 -2.15
CA VAL A 123 -13.38 -2.36 -2.93
C VAL A 123 -12.53 -3.61 -2.71
N HIS A 124 -11.38 -3.48 -2.02
CA HIS A 124 -10.46 -4.57 -1.73
C HIS A 124 -10.46 -4.88 -0.24
N ASP A 125 -10.43 -6.16 0.11
CA ASP A 125 -10.39 -6.59 1.50
C ASP A 125 -9.05 -6.25 2.15
N ILE A 126 -7.96 -6.45 1.40
CA ILE A 126 -6.59 -6.29 1.87
C ILE A 126 -5.78 -5.49 0.85
N CYS A 127 -4.88 -4.66 1.36
CA CYS A 127 -3.91 -3.90 0.57
C CYS A 127 -2.52 -4.03 1.16
N GLY A 128 -1.50 -3.81 0.32
CA GLY A 128 -0.11 -3.83 0.72
C GLY A 128 0.66 -2.62 0.22
N ILE A 129 1.66 -2.18 0.99
CA ILE A 129 2.65 -1.19 0.58
C ILE A 129 4.03 -1.75 0.88
N TYR A 130 4.81 -1.96 -0.17
CA TYR A 130 6.22 -2.35 -0.07
C TYR A 130 7.12 -1.14 -0.26
N TYR A 131 8.18 -1.05 0.53
CA TYR A 131 9.15 0.05 0.49
C TYR A 131 10.47 -0.45 -0.11
N ALA A 132 10.75 -0.10 -1.36
CA ALA A 132 12.02 -0.41 -2.00
C ALA A 132 13.12 0.56 -1.55
N THR A 133 12.84 1.88 -1.59
CA THR A 133 13.67 2.91 -0.97
C THR A 133 12.83 3.82 -0.11
N VAL A 134 13.47 4.53 0.81
CA VAL A 134 12.78 5.32 1.83
C VAL A 134 13.43 6.69 2.00
N ASP A 135 12.64 7.64 2.45
CA ASP A 135 13.05 8.95 2.94
C ASP A 135 12.60 9.13 4.41
N ASP A 136 12.54 10.35 4.91
CA ASP A 136 12.08 10.67 6.26
C ASP A 136 10.54 10.86 6.37
N SER A 137 9.79 10.58 5.31
CA SER A 137 8.33 10.62 5.34
C SER A 137 7.75 9.34 5.95
N PHE A 138 6.49 9.40 6.39
CA PHE A 138 5.78 8.28 7.02
C PHE A 138 4.51 7.97 6.27
N THR A 139 4.17 6.68 6.18
CA THR A 139 2.79 6.31 5.88
C THR A 139 1.98 6.42 7.16
N GLU A 140 0.96 7.26 7.13
CA GLU A 140 0.05 7.49 8.26
C GLU A 140 -1.30 6.84 7.97
N PHE A 141 -1.81 6.10 8.96
CA PHE A 141 -3.14 5.51 8.94
C PHE A 141 -4.04 6.27 9.90
N ASP A 142 -5.23 6.66 9.44
CA ASP A 142 -6.24 7.25 10.29
C ASP A 142 -6.87 6.15 11.16
N ASN A 143 -7.12 6.47 12.43
CA ASN A 143 -7.89 5.60 13.28
C ASN A 143 -9.37 5.65 12.84
N PRO A 144 -9.97 4.57 12.32
CA PRO A 144 -11.36 4.57 11.88
C PRO A 144 -12.35 4.99 12.96
N ASN A 145 -12.02 4.75 14.24
CA ASN A 145 -12.83 5.14 15.39
C ASN A 145 -12.42 6.51 15.98
N GLY A 146 -11.36 7.12 15.44
CA GLY A 146 -10.72 8.32 16.02
C GLY A 146 -11.64 9.54 16.03
N TYR A 147 -12.51 9.68 15.04
CA TYR A 147 -13.41 10.82 14.94
C TYR A 147 -14.38 10.92 16.11
N THR A 148 -15.02 9.82 16.46
CA THR A 148 -15.99 9.77 17.56
C THR A 148 -15.33 10.07 18.91
N PHE A 149 -14.10 9.61 19.10
CA PHE A 149 -13.34 9.85 20.31
C PHE A 149 -12.85 11.30 20.43
N HIS A 150 -12.41 11.88 19.33
CA HIS A 150 -11.95 13.27 19.27
C HIS A 150 -13.02 14.30 19.65
N MET A 151 -14.24 14.07 19.24
CA MET A 151 -15.33 15.01 19.52
C MET A 151 -15.63 15.16 21.01
N ARG A 152 -15.32 14.14 21.83
CA ARG A 152 -15.64 14.15 23.26
C ARG A 152 -14.44 14.39 24.19
N HIS A 153 -13.21 14.18 23.72
CA HIS A 153 -12.04 14.10 24.60
C HIS A 153 -10.79 14.78 24.05
N SER A 154 -10.94 15.80 23.20
CA SER A 154 -9.82 16.45 22.48
C SER A 154 -8.66 16.92 23.35
N ASN A 155 -8.87 17.17 24.63
CA ASN A 155 -7.86 17.73 25.53
C ASN A 155 -7.27 16.71 26.53
N LYS A 156 -7.65 15.42 26.47
CA LYS A 156 -7.23 14.39 27.44
C LYS A 156 -6.75 13.08 26.83
N ILE A 157 -6.35 13.13 25.57
CA ILE A 157 -6.01 11.93 24.81
C ILE A 157 -4.58 11.51 25.20
N GLY A 158 -4.49 10.42 25.95
CA GLY A 158 -3.23 9.74 26.21
C GLY A 158 -2.68 9.02 24.99
N SER A 159 -1.50 8.45 25.10
CA SER A 159 -0.82 7.70 24.03
C SER A 159 -1.32 6.26 23.85
N SER A 160 -2.51 5.92 24.36
CA SER A 160 -3.08 4.58 24.22
C SER A 160 -3.33 4.24 22.73
N PRO A 161 -3.07 3.01 22.28
CA PRO A 161 -3.39 2.57 20.92
C PRO A 161 -4.86 2.85 20.50
N THR A 162 -5.80 2.80 21.45
CA THR A 162 -7.22 3.04 21.21
C THR A 162 -7.58 4.51 21.09
N THR A 163 -6.71 5.42 21.50
CA THR A 163 -6.96 6.87 21.53
C THR A 163 -6.12 7.66 20.53
N LYS A 164 -5.14 7.01 19.92
CA LYS A 164 -4.33 7.66 18.87
C LYS A 164 -5.19 8.01 17.68
N LYS A 165 -5.05 9.24 17.20
CA LYS A 165 -5.70 9.70 15.97
C LYS A 165 -5.07 9.05 14.75
N LEU A 166 -3.75 8.89 14.77
CA LEU A 166 -2.94 8.43 13.66
C LEU A 166 -2.02 7.30 14.14
N TYR A 167 -1.87 6.31 13.29
CA TYR A 167 -0.80 5.32 13.40
C TYR A 167 0.22 5.57 12.30
N ARG A 168 1.50 5.67 12.67
CA ARG A 168 2.60 5.93 11.76
C ARG A 168 3.42 4.67 11.56
N VAL A 169 3.62 4.31 10.32
CA VAL A 169 4.60 3.30 9.95
C VAL A 169 5.90 3.99 9.59
N VAL A 170 6.96 3.60 10.30
CA VAL A 170 8.33 4.02 9.95
C VAL A 170 8.79 3.15 8.78
N PRO A 171 9.00 3.74 7.59
CA PRO A 171 9.42 2.98 6.44
C PRO A 171 10.85 2.46 6.62
N GLN A 172 11.12 1.29 6.05
CA GLN A 172 12.45 0.68 5.97
C GLN A 172 12.54 -0.05 4.64
N PRO A 173 13.71 -0.04 3.96
CA PRO A 173 13.88 -0.83 2.74
C PRO A 173 13.57 -2.32 3.00
N GLY A 174 12.83 -2.94 2.10
CA GLY A 174 12.41 -4.33 2.23
C GLY A 174 11.18 -4.56 3.10
N LYS A 175 10.64 -3.52 3.74
CA LYS A 175 9.43 -3.64 4.56
C LYS A 175 8.18 -3.68 3.69
N LEU A 176 7.30 -4.65 3.97
CA LEU A 176 5.94 -4.72 3.48
C LEU A 176 4.97 -4.43 4.64
N VAL A 177 3.99 -3.58 4.39
CA VAL A 177 2.87 -3.32 5.32
C VAL A 177 1.59 -3.83 4.68
N ILE A 178 0.87 -4.70 5.38
CA ILE A 178 -0.44 -5.22 4.95
C ILE A 178 -1.52 -4.69 5.89
N PHE A 179 -2.62 -4.25 5.32
CA PHE A 179 -3.72 -3.62 6.05
C PHE A 179 -5.06 -3.80 5.33
N PRO A 180 -6.20 -3.67 6.05
CA PRO A 180 -7.53 -3.69 5.44
C PRO A 180 -7.73 -2.54 4.45
N GLY A 181 -8.33 -2.83 3.31
CA GLY A 181 -8.54 -1.85 2.23
C GLY A 181 -9.39 -0.65 2.62
N TYR A 182 -10.26 -0.77 3.63
CA TYR A 182 -11.07 0.34 4.14
C TYR A 182 -10.30 1.37 4.98
N MET A 183 -9.05 1.07 5.35
CA MET A 183 -8.26 1.99 6.19
C MET A 183 -7.76 3.18 5.40
N PHE A 184 -8.19 4.37 5.83
CA PHE A 184 -7.64 5.63 5.29
C PHE A 184 -6.17 5.76 5.62
N HIS A 185 -5.38 6.01 4.60
CA HIS A 185 -3.95 6.22 4.75
C HIS A 185 -3.44 7.31 3.81
N ARG A 186 -2.30 7.88 4.15
CA ARG A 186 -1.67 8.98 3.40
C ARG A 186 -0.16 8.93 3.53
N LEU A 187 0.50 9.66 2.64
CA LEU A 187 1.91 9.99 2.74
C LEU A 187 2.05 11.49 2.96
N ASN A 188 2.63 11.88 4.09
CA ASN A 188 3.00 13.27 4.31
C ASN A 188 4.30 13.62 3.56
N PRO A 189 4.45 14.88 3.11
CA PRO A 189 5.68 15.30 2.47
C PRO A 189 6.90 15.07 3.39
N SER A 190 8.02 14.66 2.81
CA SER A 190 9.32 14.63 3.49
C SER A 190 9.67 16.02 4.03
N LYS A 191 10.29 16.07 5.19
CA LYS A 191 10.82 17.31 5.79
C LYS A 191 12.28 17.55 5.42
N SER A 192 12.97 16.52 4.97
CA SER A 192 14.37 16.58 4.59
C SER A 192 14.56 17.44 3.35
N GLN A 193 15.67 18.18 3.33
CA GLN A 193 16.14 18.85 2.13
C GLN A 193 17.01 17.91 1.27
N PHE A 194 17.33 16.72 1.76
CA PHE A 194 18.10 15.72 1.02
C PHE A 194 17.20 15.03 -0.02
N ILE A 195 17.67 15.02 -1.25
CA ILE A 195 16.99 14.44 -2.40
C ILE A 195 17.26 12.93 -2.39
N GLN A 196 16.56 12.20 -1.55
CA GLN A 196 16.50 10.75 -1.67
C GLN A 196 15.11 10.39 -2.21
N ASN A 197 15.09 9.75 -3.36
CA ASN A 197 13.83 9.27 -3.92
C ASN A 197 13.27 8.15 -3.04
N ARG A 198 11.98 8.25 -2.72
CA ARG A 198 11.24 7.17 -2.11
C ARG A 198 10.52 6.39 -3.20
N VAL A 199 10.75 5.09 -3.23
CA VAL A 199 10.08 4.16 -4.16
C VAL A 199 9.25 3.18 -3.35
N THR A 200 7.98 3.09 -3.68
CA THR A 200 7.07 2.10 -3.09
C THR A 200 6.36 1.32 -4.18
N VAL A 201 5.98 0.08 -3.86
CA VAL A 201 5.05 -0.70 -4.67
C VAL A 201 3.79 -0.90 -3.84
N ALA A 202 2.67 -0.40 -4.35
CA ALA A 202 1.37 -0.60 -3.74
C ALA A 202 0.65 -1.77 -4.43
N MET A 203 -0.12 -2.53 -3.66
CA MET A 203 -0.76 -3.75 -4.12
C MET A 203 -2.14 -3.89 -3.52
N ASN A 204 -3.09 -4.28 -4.36
CA ASN A 204 -4.42 -4.69 -3.94
C ASN A 204 -4.53 -6.21 -4.04
N PHE A 205 -5.26 -6.81 -3.12
CA PHE A 205 -5.50 -8.24 -3.12
C PHE A 205 -6.95 -8.53 -3.47
N VAL A 206 -7.13 -9.65 -4.13
CA VAL A 206 -8.44 -10.19 -4.48
C VAL A 206 -8.45 -11.68 -4.16
N GLN A 207 -9.63 -12.19 -3.89
CA GLN A 207 -9.87 -13.60 -3.72
C GLN A 207 -10.48 -14.16 -5.00
N LEU A 208 -9.65 -14.74 -5.88
CA LEU A 208 -10.07 -15.30 -7.16
C LEU A 208 -9.64 -16.76 -7.31
N PRO A 209 -10.42 -17.57 -8.04
CA PRO A 209 -10.00 -18.88 -8.51
C PRO A 209 -8.66 -18.76 -9.25
N GLU A 210 -7.80 -19.77 -9.10
CA GLU A 210 -6.47 -19.75 -9.74
C GLU A 210 -6.56 -19.59 -11.26
N GLU A 211 -7.57 -20.19 -11.89
CA GLU A 211 -7.83 -20.09 -13.32
C GLU A 211 -8.19 -18.64 -13.74
N GLU A 212 -9.01 -17.95 -12.95
CA GLU A 212 -9.37 -16.55 -13.20
C GLU A 212 -8.20 -15.61 -12.91
N ARG A 213 -7.39 -15.92 -11.89
CA ARG A 213 -6.18 -15.16 -11.56
C ARG A 213 -5.17 -15.16 -12.70
N LEU A 214 -4.95 -16.31 -13.34
CA LEU A 214 -4.07 -16.44 -14.49
C LEU A 214 -4.66 -15.71 -15.71
N LEU A 215 -5.96 -15.79 -15.94
CA LEU A 215 -6.65 -15.09 -17.01
C LEU A 215 -6.59 -13.57 -16.84
N ASN A 216 -6.77 -13.05 -15.63
CA ASN A 216 -6.71 -11.62 -15.34
C ASN A 216 -5.28 -11.07 -15.50
N LYS A 217 -4.26 -11.78 -15.05
CA LYS A 217 -2.85 -11.39 -15.29
C LYS A 217 -2.49 -11.29 -16.79
N PHE A 218 -3.23 -11.98 -17.65
CA PHE A 218 -3.01 -11.96 -19.11
C PHE A 218 -4.06 -11.13 -19.89
N ASN A 219 -5.23 -10.85 -19.30
CA ASN A 219 -6.35 -10.19 -19.97
C ASN A 219 -6.57 -8.73 -19.57
N ASP A 220 -5.76 -8.14 -18.70
CA ASP A 220 -5.85 -6.71 -18.33
C ASP A 220 -5.69 -5.73 -19.51
N SER A 221 -5.52 -6.26 -20.72
CA SER A 221 -5.56 -5.49 -21.95
C SER A 221 -7.00 -5.14 -22.44
N LYS A 222 -8.06 -5.59 -21.76
CA LYS A 222 -9.45 -5.45 -22.27
C LYS A 222 -10.50 -4.86 -21.32
N GLN A 223 -10.16 -4.52 -20.07
CA GLN A 223 -11.18 -4.19 -19.05
C GLN A 223 -11.03 -2.80 -18.42
N LEU A 224 -10.87 -1.75 -19.23
CA LEU A 224 -10.96 -0.35 -18.77
C LEU A 224 -11.96 0.50 -19.56
N ASP A 225 -13.07 -0.11 -20.02
CA ASP A 225 -14.23 0.62 -20.56
C ASP A 225 -15.45 0.51 -19.63
N LEU A 226 -15.27 0.65 -18.31
CA LEU A 226 -16.40 0.90 -17.43
C LEU A 226 -16.48 2.40 -17.15
N PRO A 227 -17.56 3.08 -17.54
CA PRO A 227 -17.76 4.48 -17.19
C PRO A 227 -17.94 4.63 -15.69
N ILE A 228 -17.28 5.62 -15.13
CA ILE A 228 -17.42 6.12 -13.77
C ILE A 228 -18.79 6.77 -13.59
#